data_d55c3c74a27960486081acd88baaeeff
#
_entry.id   d55c3c74a27960486081acd88baaeeff
#
_cell.length_a   1.000
_cell.length_b   1.000
_cell.length_c   1.000
_cell.angle_alpha   90.00
_cell.angle_beta   90.00
_cell.angle_gamma   90.00
#
_symmetry.space_group_name_H-M   'P 1'
#
loop_
_entity.id
_entity.type
_entity.pdbx_description
1 polymer ?
#
loop_
_entity_poly.entity_id
_entity_poly.type
_entity_poly.pdbx_seq_one_letter_code
_entity_poly.pdbx_strand_id
1 'polypeptide(L)'
;MLNWATMKAVIDYVAEHKINATMRHETNGSKLTDEIAQYLFAHKVGIGISLDGRPSVNDKLRLKKNGYGATGDILKGIEVLRRNNIACGVTCVVTNENVKELAGIIEFAYFLGNVRKIGFDILRNQGRGVDLHAPSEEEMYTAMEHVYARRDALTRLTGTYITISQQERVKTLCNNCTHEFGHCYAMNGEAMFVDAQGDIYACSSLVGDKEFYIGNVKEGLAENHVEHVQKIISEAMDFCRKCPDFKLCGGGCFARWYGLENKDEYGAECAMKRVSIQQVVGTGKDK
;
A
#
# COMPACT_ATOMS: atom_id res chain seq x y z
N MET A 1 14.06 -12.76 -0.55
CA MET A 1 13.12 -13.50 0.32
C MET A 1 13.93 -14.26 1.34
N LEU A 2 13.95 -13.79 2.58
CA LEU A 2 14.76 -14.41 3.62
C LEU A 2 14.16 -15.74 4.13
N ASN A 3 12.83 -15.91 3.98
CA ASN A 3 12.08 -17.08 4.45
C ASN A 3 11.28 -17.76 3.33
N TRP A 4 11.93 -18.04 2.20
CA TRP A 4 11.26 -18.67 1.07
C TRP A 4 10.60 -20.02 1.42
N ALA A 5 11.28 -20.83 2.22
CA ALA A 5 10.74 -22.12 2.65
C ALA A 5 9.42 -21.99 3.42
N THR A 6 9.33 -21.04 4.36
CA THR A 6 8.10 -20.77 5.12
C THR A 6 6.99 -20.25 4.22
N MET A 7 7.30 -19.30 3.32
CA MET A 7 6.32 -18.77 2.37
C MET A 7 5.77 -19.88 1.47
N LYS A 8 6.66 -20.73 0.94
CA LYS A 8 6.28 -21.85 0.10
C LYS A 8 5.35 -22.79 0.86
N ALA A 9 5.69 -23.14 2.10
CA ALA A 9 4.86 -24.01 2.94
C ALA A 9 3.45 -23.43 3.19
N VAL A 10 3.33 -22.11 3.39
CA VAL A 10 2.01 -21.45 3.53
C VAL A 10 1.22 -21.51 2.22
N ILE A 11 1.85 -21.25 1.09
CA ILE A 11 1.20 -21.30 -0.22
C ILE A 11 0.74 -22.74 -0.54
N ASP A 12 1.62 -23.73 -0.30
CA ASP A 12 1.29 -25.14 -0.48
C ASP A 12 0.09 -25.54 0.41
N TYR A 13 0.11 -25.14 1.68
CA TYR A 13 -0.99 -25.41 2.62
C TYR A 13 -2.34 -24.85 2.12
N VAL A 14 -2.35 -23.58 1.67
CA VAL A 14 -3.54 -22.93 1.13
C VAL A 14 -4.07 -23.71 -0.10
N ALA A 15 -3.15 -24.14 -0.98
CA ALA A 15 -3.51 -24.88 -2.19
C ALA A 15 -4.03 -26.30 -1.87
N GLU A 16 -3.33 -27.05 -1.02
CA GLU A 16 -3.69 -28.42 -0.62
C GLU A 16 -5.04 -28.49 0.09
N HIS A 17 -5.32 -27.53 0.97
CA HIS A 17 -6.57 -27.46 1.71
C HIS A 17 -7.68 -26.70 0.96
N LYS A 18 -7.42 -26.28 -0.28
CA LYS A 18 -8.37 -25.53 -1.15
C LYS A 18 -9.00 -24.32 -0.44
N ILE A 19 -8.19 -23.61 0.35
CA ILE A 19 -8.65 -22.43 1.07
C ILE A 19 -8.96 -21.34 0.04
N ASN A 20 -10.17 -20.79 0.09
CA ASN A 20 -10.57 -19.67 -0.77
C ASN A 20 -9.93 -18.36 -0.30
N ALA A 21 -8.70 -18.13 -0.71
CA ALA A 21 -7.91 -16.95 -0.33
C ALA A 21 -7.26 -16.28 -1.54
N THR A 22 -7.22 -14.95 -1.53
CA THR A 22 -6.38 -14.17 -2.46
C THR A 22 -5.03 -13.90 -1.79
N MET A 23 -3.97 -14.48 -2.34
CA MET A 23 -2.62 -14.33 -1.81
C MET A 23 -1.88 -13.19 -2.49
N ARG A 24 -1.14 -12.41 -1.72
CA ARG A 24 -0.25 -11.34 -2.21
C ARG A 24 1.08 -11.40 -1.49
N HIS A 25 2.13 -11.07 -2.22
CA HIS A 25 3.48 -10.96 -1.69
C HIS A 25 4.05 -9.59 -2.00
N GLU A 26 4.34 -8.81 -0.95
CA GLU A 26 5.03 -7.52 -1.04
C GLU A 26 6.53 -7.72 -0.78
N THR A 27 7.37 -7.22 -1.68
CA THR A 27 8.82 -7.43 -1.61
C THR A 27 9.59 -6.24 -2.20
N ASN A 28 10.87 -6.12 -1.85
CA ASN A 28 11.79 -5.23 -2.57
C ASN A 28 12.31 -5.84 -3.90
N GLY A 29 11.91 -7.06 -4.24
CA GLY A 29 12.26 -7.73 -5.48
C GLY A 29 13.70 -8.26 -5.57
N SER A 30 14.62 -7.86 -4.70
CA SER A 30 16.06 -8.13 -4.83
C SER A 30 16.47 -9.60 -4.77
N LYS A 31 15.56 -10.49 -4.36
CA LYS A 31 15.79 -11.94 -4.24
C LYS A 31 14.86 -12.77 -5.12
N LEU A 32 14.18 -12.14 -6.06
CA LEU A 32 13.38 -12.86 -7.04
C LEU A 32 14.28 -13.63 -8.01
N THR A 33 13.95 -14.90 -8.22
CA THR A 33 14.53 -15.77 -9.25
C THR A 33 13.42 -16.25 -10.19
N ASP A 34 13.77 -16.80 -11.35
CA ASP A 34 12.78 -17.35 -12.28
C ASP A 34 11.95 -18.43 -11.62
N GLU A 35 12.58 -19.34 -10.86
CA GLU A 35 11.88 -20.39 -10.13
C GLU A 35 10.84 -19.83 -9.15
N ILE A 36 11.22 -18.83 -8.34
CA ILE A 36 10.32 -18.19 -7.37
C ILE A 36 9.18 -17.48 -8.11
N ALA A 37 9.49 -16.75 -9.17
CA ALA A 37 8.51 -15.99 -9.94
C ALA A 37 7.47 -16.93 -10.58
N GLN A 38 7.92 -18.00 -11.23
CA GLN A 38 7.05 -19.02 -11.84
C GLN A 38 6.20 -19.76 -10.80
N TYR A 39 6.76 -20.08 -9.64
CA TYR A 39 6.03 -20.71 -8.55
C TYR A 39 4.91 -19.80 -8.04
N LEU A 40 5.21 -18.53 -7.75
CA LEU A 40 4.20 -17.53 -7.30
C LEU A 40 3.09 -17.36 -8.34
N PHE A 41 3.47 -17.30 -9.62
CA PHE A 41 2.50 -17.17 -10.71
C PHE A 41 1.60 -18.40 -10.83
N ALA A 42 2.17 -19.61 -10.78
CA ALA A 42 1.40 -20.88 -10.83
C ALA A 42 0.37 -20.98 -9.70
N HIS A 43 0.68 -20.42 -8.52
CA HIS A 43 -0.23 -20.42 -7.37
C HIS A 43 -1.07 -19.13 -7.27
N LYS A 44 -1.11 -18.30 -8.33
CA LYS A 44 -1.90 -17.06 -8.42
C LYS A 44 -1.61 -16.06 -7.29
N VAL A 45 -0.36 -16.04 -6.81
CA VAL A 45 0.08 -15.06 -5.80
C VAL A 45 0.39 -13.74 -6.50
N GLY A 46 -0.34 -12.68 -6.15
CA GLY A 46 -0.06 -11.33 -6.65
C GLY A 46 1.28 -10.81 -6.12
N ILE A 47 2.06 -10.13 -6.95
CA ILE A 47 3.38 -9.62 -6.58
C ILE A 47 3.38 -8.10 -6.57
N GLY A 48 3.72 -7.51 -5.43
CA GLY A 48 3.96 -6.09 -5.26
C GLY A 48 5.45 -5.80 -5.03
N ILE A 49 5.97 -4.82 -5.73
CA ILE A 49 7.38 -4.39 -5.62
C ILE A 49 7.42 -3.02 -4.95
N SER A 50 8.24 -2.90 -3.92
CA SER A 50 8.50 -1.62 -3.29
C SER A 50 9.46 -0.77 -4.12
N LEU A 51 8.99 0.39 -4.60
CA LEU A 51 9.76 1.33 -5.42
C LEU A 51 9.26 2.75 -5.20
N ASP A 52 10.11 3.68 -4.77
CA ASP A 52 9.72 5.02 -4.32
C ASP A 52 9.96 6.12 -5.36
N GLY A 53 10.30 5.78 -6.60
CA GLY A 53 10.51 6.74 -7.68
C GLY A 53 11.37 6.19 -8.81
N ARG A 54 11.75 7.09 -9.73
CA ARG A 54 12.80 6.82 -10.72
C ARG A 54 14.14 6.51 -10.02
N PRO A 55 15.13 5.88 -10.69
CA PRO A 55 16.38 5.45 -10.05
C PRO A 55 17.05 6.52 -9.19
N SER A 56 17.17 7.75 -9.68
CA SER A 56 17.79 8.86 -8.97
C SER A 56 17.06 9.28 -7.68
N VAL A 57 15.76 9.05 -7.61
CA VAL A 57 14.93 9.33 -6.43
C VAL A 57 14.92 8.12 -5.50
N ASN A 58 14.66 6.94 -6.04
CA ASN A 58 14.58 5.71 -5.26
C ASN A 58 15.88 5.41 -4.52
N ASP A 59 17.03 5.66 -5.13
CA ASP A 59 18.35 5.39 -4.53
C ASP A 59 18.71 6.32 -3.36
N LYS A 60 18.00 7.44 -3.18
CA LYS A 60 18.12 8.28 -1.99
C LYS A 60 17.32 7.71 -0.81
N LEU A 61 16.18 7.07 -1.09
CA LEU A 61 15.21 6.60 -0.08
C LEU A 61 15.41 5.13 0.28
N ARG A 62 15.81 4.29 -0.69
CA ARG A 62 16.02 2.85 -0.49
C ARG A 62 17.50 2.50 -0.61
N LEU A 63 18.16 2.47 0.53
CA LEU A 63 19.58 2.13 0.63
C LEU A 63 19.78 0.65 1.01
N LYS A 64 20.82 0.06 0.46
CA LYS A 64 21.35 -1.23 0.90
C LYS A 64 22.13 -1.07 2.20
N LYS A 65 22.47 -2.17 2.88
CA LYS A 65 23.24 -2.14 4.12
C LYS A 65 24.62 -1.46 3.98
N ASN A 66 25.18 -1.45 2.77
CA ASN A 66 26.46 -0.82 2.46
C ASN A 66 26.33 0.67 2.05
N GLY A 67 25.16 1.28 2.19
CA GLY A 67 24.89 2.69 1.87
C GLY A 67 24.62 2.99 0.39
N TYR A 68 24.80 2.03 -0.52
CA TYR A 68 24.48 2.25 -1.94
C TYR A 68 22.96 2.11 -2.21
N GLY A 69 22.49 2.76 -3.27
CA GLY A 69 21.11 2.67 -3.72
C GLY A 69 20.68 1.23 -4.08
N ALA A 70 19.43 0.92 -3.85
CA ALA A 70 18.89 -0.43 -4.04
C ALA A 70 18.24 -0.65 -5.42
N THR A 71 18.09 0.39 -6.24
CA THR A 71 17.33 0.35 -7.50
C THR A 71 17.83 -0.74 -8.44
N GLY A 72 19.15 -0.86 -8.62
CA GLY A 72 19.71 -1.88 -9.51
C GLY A 72 19.31 -3.31 -9.16
N ASP A 73 19.19 -3.64 -7.86
CA ASP A 73 18.76 -4.97 -7.43
C ASP A 73 17.23 -5.12 -7.53
N ILE A 74 16.47 -4.06 -7.31
CA ILE A 74 15.01 -4.03 -7.51
C ILE A 74 14.68 -4.28 -8.99
N LEU A 75 15.38 -3.58 -9.91
CA LEU A 75 15.16 -3.72 -11.35
C LEU A 75 15.49 -5.11 -11.87
N LYS A 76 16.52 -5.78 -11.33
CA LYS A 76 16.77 -7.20 -11.64
C LYS A 76 15.57 -8.07 -11.30
N GLY A 77 14.92 -7.84 -10.15
CA GLY A 77 13.72 -8.57 -9.77
C GLY A 77 12.52 -8.29 -10.69
N ILE A 78 12.33 -7.02 -11.09
CA ILE A 78 11.27 -6.65 -12.05
C ILE A 78 11.55 -7.28 -13.42
N GLU A 79 12.80 -7.35 -13.86
CA GLU A 79 13.19 -8.01 -15.09
C GLU A 79 12.94 -9.52 -15.07
N VAL A 80 13.17 -10.17 -13.91
CA VAL A 80 12.78 -11.59 -13.73
C VAL A 80 11.28 -11.76 -13.99
N LEU A 81 10.45 -10.90 -13.43
CA LEU A 81 9.00 -10.97 -13.66
C LEU A 81 8.66 -10.70 -15.14
N ARG A 82 9.27 -9.68 -15.74
CA ARG A 82 9.01 -9.29 -17.13
C ARG A 82 9.33 -10.40 -18.13
N ARG A 83 10.51 -11.03 -18.02
CA ARG A 83 10.92 -12.12 -18.94
C ARG A 83 10.09 -13.40 -18.76
N ASN A 84 9.43 -13.57 -17.60
CA ASN A 84 8.46 -14.64 -17.36
C ASN A 84 7.02 -14.21 -17.71
N ASN A 85 6.79 -13.06 -18.34
CA ASN A 85 5.48 -12.50 -18.66
C ASN A 85 4.57 -12.30 -17.43
N ILE A 86 5.14 -12.01 -16.28
CA ILE A 86 4.42 -11.80 -15.02
C ILE A 86 4.27 -10.31 -14.77
N ALA A 87 3.01 -9.87 -14.63
CA ALA A 87 2.71 -8.52 -14.22
C ALA A 87 2.93 -8.32 -12.72
N CYS A 88 3.29 -7.10 -12.31
CA CYS A 88 3.44 -6.74 -10.91
C CYS A 88 2.73 -5.43 -10.56
N GLY A 89 2.50 -5.23 -9.26
CA GLY A 89 2.18 -3.95 -8.69
C GLY A 89 3.44 -3.24 -8.17
N VAL A 90 3.34 -1.93 -7.99
CA VAL A 90 4.35 -1.11 -7.31
C VAL A 90 3.71 -0.43 -6.11
N THR A 91 4.38 -0.47 -4.97
CA THR A 91 4.01 0.32 -3.79
C THR A 91 5.10 1.38 -3.56
N CYS A 92 4.68 2.64 -3.60
CA CYS A 92 5.53 3.81 -3.40
C CYS A 92 5.21 4.46 -2.05
N VAL A 93 6.20 4.57 -1.19
CA VAL A 93 6.09 5.39 0.03
C VAL A 93 6.38 6.84 -0.35
N VAL A 94 5.41 7.72 -0.05
CA VAL A 94 5.49 9.15 -0.36
C VAL A 94 6.02 9.93 0.82
N THR A 95 7.05 10.72 0.56
CA THR A 95 7.72 11.61 1.51
C THR A 95 7.85 13.00 0.92
N ASN A 96 8.30 13.98 1.68
CA ASN A 96 8.69 15.31 1.18
C ASN A 96 9.80 15.25 0.11
N GLU A 97 10.64 14.19 0.13
CA GLU A 97 11.77 14.02 -0.79
C GLU A 97 11.35 13.58 -2.20
N ASN A 98 10.24 12.85 -2.33
CA ASN A 98 9.81 12.31 -3.62
C ASN A 98 8.46 12.81 -4.11
N VAL A 99 7.69 13.56 -3.31
CA VAL A 99 6.34 14.00 -3.68
C VAL A 99 6.29 14.74 -5.01
N LYS A 100 7.26 15.61 -5.29
CA LYS A 100 7.35 16.38 -6.54
C LYS A 100 7.69 15.52 -7.78
N GLU A 101 8.16 14.29 -7.56
CA GLU A 101 8.61 13.36 -8.60
C GLU A 101 7.63 12.18 -8.82
N LEU A 102 6.44 12.20 -8.19
CA LEU A 102 5.49 11.07 -8.29
C LEU A 102 4.99 10.82 -9.71
N ALA A 103 4.83 11.83 -10.54
CA ALA A 103 4.53 11.64 -11.97
C ALA A 103 5.64 10.86 -12.70
N GLY A 104 6.89 11.00 -12.26
CA GLY A 104 8.01 10.26 -12.81
C GLY A 104 7.99 8.76 -12.52
N ILE A 105 7.37 8.31 -11.43
CA ILE A 105 7.19 6.87 -11.19
C ILE A 105 6.17 6.27 -12.15
N ILE A 106 5.18 7.06 -12.57
CA ILE A 106 4.22 6.64 -13.61
C ILE A 106 4.95 6.40 -14.93
N GLU A 107 5.78 7.36 -15.37
CA GLU A 107 6.59 7.20 -16.58
C GLU A 107 7.48 5.97 -16.49
N PHE A 108 8.13 5.79 -15.36
CA PHE A 108 9.03 4.67 -15.14
C PHE A 108 8.29 3.32 -15.15
N ALA A 109 7.10 3.26 -14.61
CA ALA A 109 6.24 2.07 -14.65
C ALA A 109 5.85 1.68 -16.09
N TYR A 110 5.53 2.66 -16.94
CA TYR A 110 5.30 2.42 -18.38
C TYR A 110 6.57 1.94 -19.08
N PHE A 111 7.73 2.52 -18.79
CA PHE A 111 9.02 2.08 -19.33
C PHE A 111 9.33 0.62 -18.95
N LEU A 112 9.07 0.21 -17.71
CA LEU A 112 9.28 -1.16 -17.25
C LEU A 112 8.39 -2.19 -17.97
N GLY A 113 7.23 -1.79 -18.43
CA GLY A 113 6.37 -2.55 -19.34
C GLY A 113 5.51 -3.63 -18.69
N ASN A 114 5.82 -4.12 -17.49
CA ASN A 114 5.07 -5.17 -16.78
C ASN A 114 4.40 -4.69 -15.48
N VAL A 115 4.51 -3.41 -15.14
CA VAL A 115 3.76 -2.81 -14.02
C VAL A 115 2.32 -2.55 -14.46
N ARG A 116 1.35 -3.00 -13.67
CA ARG A 116 -0.10 -2.84 -13.96
C ARG A 116 -0.86 -2.11 -12.88
N LYS A 117 -0.24 -1.91 -11.72
CA LYS A 117 -0.85 -1.22 -10.60
C LYS A 117 0.20 -0.43 -9.80
N ILE A 118 -0.17 0.77 -9.37
CA ILE A 118 0.64 1.58 -8.46
C ILE A 118 -0.23 1.97 -7.26
N GLY A 119 0.31 1.77 -6.06
CA GLY A 119 -0.26 2.27 -4.81
C GLY A 119 0.68 3.28 -4.18
N PHE A 120 0.14 4.39 -3.71
CA PHE A 120 0.86 5.39 -2.94
C PHE A 120 0.52 5.24 -1.47
N ASP A 121 1.52 5.22 -0.62
CA ASP A 121 1.38 5.10 0.83
C ASP A 121 2.16 6.23 1.50
N ILE A 122 1.48 7.13 2.17
CA ILE A 122 2.17 8.26 2.80
C ILE A 122 3.01 7.75 3.96
N LEU A 123 4.21 8.28 4.11
CA LEU A 123 5.16 7.92 5.15
C LEU A 123 4.48 7.85 6.52
N ARG A 124 4.79 6.79 7.24
CA ARG A 124 4.57 6.67 8.68
C ARG A 124 5.92 6.81 9.39
N ASN A 125 5.98 7.61 10.44
CA ASN A 125 7.21 7.88 11.19
C ASN A 125 7.62 6.66 12.02
N GLN A 126 8.07 5.61 11.33
CA GLN A 126 8.42 4.32 11.92
C GLN A 126 9.70 3.75 11.30
N GLY A 127 10.45 2.99 12.08
CA GLY A 127 11.65 2.31 11.62
C GLY A 127 12.69 3.30 11.07
N ARG A 128 13.18 3.09 9.85
CA ARG A 128 14.17 3.96 9.20
C ARG A 128 13.58 5.26 8.61
N GLY A 129 12.28 5.42 8.69
CA GLY A 129 11.59 6.61 8.19
C GLY A 129 11.44 7.73 9.22
N VAL A 130 12.00 7.58 10.44
CA VAL A 130 11.84 8.56 11.53
C VAL A 130 12.45 9.94 11.21
N ASP A 131 13.48 9.96 10.36
CA ASP A 131 14.16 11.20 9.94
C ASP A 131 13.55 11.83 8.67
N LEU A 132 12.53 11.21 8.10
CA LEU A 132 11.82 11.69 6.92
C LEU A 132 10.47 12.30 7.32
N HIS A 133 9.99 13.22 6.49
CA HIS A 133 8.70 13.86 6.71
C HIS A 133 7.69 13.50 5.63
N ALA A 134 6.42 13.48 5.99
CA ALA A 134 5.34 13.44 5.02
C ALA A 134 5.30 14.75 4.21
N PRO A 135 4.79 14.75 2.97
CA PRO A 135 4.55 15.99 2.24
C PRO A 135 3.47 16.85 2.91
N SER A 136 3.43 18.12 2.57
CA SER A 136 2.30 18.98 2.92
C SER A 136 1.02 18.57 2.17
N GLU A 137 -0.13 19.07 2.62
CA GLU A 137 -1.42 18.86 1.94
C GLU A 137 -1.39 19.37 0.50
N GLU A 138 -0.87 20.58 0.29
CA GLU A 138 -0.77 21.22 -1.03
C GLU A 138 0.16 20.47 -1.98
N GLU A 139 1.35 20.06 -1.50
CA GLU A 139 2.29 19.28 -2.29
C GLU A 139 1.67 17.93 -2.71
N MET A 140 0.98 17.26 -1.80
CA MET A 140 0.35 15.98 -2.09
C MET A 140 -0.82 16.11 -3.07
N TYR A 141 -1.63 17.16 -2.92
CA TYR A 141 -2.73 17.46 -3.83
C TYR A 141 -2.22 17.65 -5.26
N THR A 142 -1.28 18.57 -5.45
CA THR A 142 -0.66 18.88 -6.75
C THR A 142 0.02 17.65 -7.36
N ALA A 143 0.75 16.89 -6.55
CA ALA A 143 1.43 15.67 -7.01
C ALA A 143 0.44 14.62 -7.53
N MET A 144 -0.69 14.42 -6.85
CA MET A 144 -1.70 13.46 -7.30
C MET A 144 -2.42 13.91 -8.57
N GLU A 145 -2.68 15.20 -8.75
CA GLU A 145 -3.20 15.72 -10.04
C GLU A 145 -2.22 15.39 -11.18
N HIS A 146 -0.93 15.64 -10.99
CA HIS A 146 0.10 15.32 -11.98
C HIS A 146 0.21 13.81 -12.24
N VAL A 147 0.10 12.98 -11.20
CA VAL A 147 0.08 11.50 -11.32
C VAL A 147 -1.05 11.05 -12.25
N TYR A 148 -2.28 11.51 -12.02
CA TYR A 148 -3.43 11.13 -12.83
C TYR A 148 -3.34 11.68 -14.26
N ALA A 149 -2.99 12.94 -14.42
CA ALA A 149 -2.81 13.55 -15.73
C ALA A 149 -1.74 12.80 -16.56
N ARG A 150 -0.62 12.43 -15.93
CA ARG A 150 0.46 11.70 -16.60
C ARG A 150 0.05 10.27 -16.95
N ARG A 151 -0.62 9.55 -16.04
CA ARG A 151 -1.17 8.22 -16.29
C ARG A 151 -2.10 8.25 -17.51
N ASP A 152 -3.02 9.21 -17.57
CA ASP A 152 -4.01 9.31 -18.63
C ASP A 152 -3.38 9.66 -19.98
N ALA A 153 -2.40 10.55 -20.00
CA ALA A 153 -1.64 10.87 -21.20
C ALA A 153 -0.89 9.64 -21.75
N LEU A 154 -0.21 8.88 -20.88
CA LEU A 154 0.51 7.68 -21.29
C LEU A 154 -0.43 6.54 -21.68
N THR A 155 -1.59 6.42 -21.03
CA THR A 155 -2.64 5.46 -21.44
C THR A 155 -3.11 5.74 -22.86
N ARG A 156 -3.40 7.02 -23.20
CA ARG A 156 -3.79 7.39 -24.57
C ARG A 156 -2.70 7.09 -25.60
N LEU A 157 -1.44 7.30 -25.22
CA LEU A 157 -0.30 7.09 -26.11
C LEU A 157 0.00 5.61 -26.37
N THR A 158 -0.11 4.77 -25.33
CA THR A 158 0.37 3.37 -25.35
C THR A 158 -0.74 2.33 -25.45
N GLY A 159 -1.99 2.71 -25.20
CA GLY A 159 -3.12 1.79 -25.05
C GLY A 159 -3.07 0.95 -23.76
N THR A 160 -2.02 1.08 -22.93
CA THR A 160 -1.88 0.35 -21.67
C THR A 160 -2.42 1.17 -20.51
N TYR A 161 -3.28 0.58 -19.69
CA TYR A 161 -3.80 1.22 -18.48
C TYR A 161 -3.06 0.74 -17.22
N ILE A 162 -2.54 1.67 -16.43
CA ILE A 162 -1.99 1.40 -15.11
C ILE A 162 -2.99 1.85 -14.04
N THR A 163 -3.41 0.91 -13.21
CA THR A 163 -4.36 1.16 -12.12
C THR A 163 -3.69 1.92 -10.98
N ILE A 164 -4.31 2.98 -10.49
CA ILE A 164 -3.93 3.65 -9.25
C ILE A 164 -4.80 3.12 -8.10
N SER A 165 -4.17 2.57 -7.08
CA SER A 165 -4.85 1.89 -5.96
C SER A 165 -5.87 2.77 -5.25
N GLN A 166 -5.57 4.06 -5.09
CA GLN A 166 -6.43 5.04 -4.46
C GLN A 166 -7.75 5.20 -5.22
N GLN A 167 -7.68 5.31 -6.55
CA GLN A 167 -8.87 5.41 -7.40
C GLN A 167 -9.74 4.15 -7.32
N GLU A 168 -9.12 2.97 -7.35
CA GLU A 168 -9.86 1.70 -7.22
C GLU A 168 -10.57 1.57 -5.87
N ARG A 169 -9.93 2.03 -4.80
CA ARG A 169 -10.57 2.06 -3.47
C ARG A 169 -11.82 2.93 -3.45
N VAL A 170 -11.75 4.13 -4.04
CA VAL A 170 -12.94 5.01 -4.15
C VAL A 170 -14.04 4.34 -4.96
N LYS A 171 -13.72 3.72 -6.12
CA LYS A 171 -14.71 2.98 -6.92
C LYS A 171 -15.36 1.85 -6.12
N THR A 172 -14.58 1.11 -5.34
CA THR A 172 -15.12 0.04 -4.48
C THR A 172 -16.09 0.59 -3.46
N LEU A 173 -15.76 1.72 -2.81
CA LEU A 173 -16.63 2.36 -1.83
C LEU A 173 -17.92 2.90 -2.45
N CYS A 174 -17.86 3.46 -3.66
CA CYS A 174 -19.05 3.93 -4.38
C CYS A 174 -20.02 2.79 -4.70
N ASN A 175 -19.49 1.59 -4.95
CA ASN A 175 -20.31 0.47 -5.43
C ASN A 175 -20.78 -0.47 -4.33
N ASN A 176 -19.99 -0.75 -3.30
CA ASN A 176 -20.27 -1.83 -2.35
C ASN A 176 -19.65 -1.60 -0.95
N CYS A 177 -19.72 -0.41 -0.36
CA CYS A 177 -19.20 -0.25 1.00
C CYS A 177 -20.26 -0.63 2.03
N THR A 178 -19.99 -1.68 2.80
CA THR A 178 -20.81 -2.13 3.93
C THR A 178 -20.30 -1.60 5.28
N HIS A 179 -19.11 -1.00 5.32
CA HIS A 179 -18.44 -0.55 6.54
C HIS A 179 -18.32 0.97 6.58
N GLU A 180 -18.52 1.54 7.77
CA GLU A 180 -18.40 2.98 7.99
C GLU A 180 -16.97 3.48 7.64
N PHE A 181 -15.94 2.78 8.11
CA PHE A 181 -14.54 3.04 7.76
C PHE A 181 -14.04 2.03 6.70
N GLY A 182 -14.40 2.26 5.45
CA GLY A 182 -14.19 1.30 4.37
C GLY A 182 -12.72 0.98 4.03
N HIS A 183 -11.74 1.68 4.63
CA HIS A 183 -10.32 1.45 4.41
C HIS A 183 -9.54 0.99 5.63
N CYS A 184 -10.15 0.96 6.80
CA CYS A 184 -9.48 0.54 8.02
C CYS A 184 -9.97 -0.84 8.46
N TYR A 185 -9.33 -1.90 8.00
CA TYR A 185 -9.66 -3.27 8.38
C TYR A 185 -9.53 -3.54 9.88
N ALA A 186 -8.63 -2.82 10.58
CA ALA A 186 -8.54 -2.88 12.04
C ALA A 186 -9.82 -2.36 12.71
N MET A 187 -10.39 -1.27 12.18
CA MET A 187 -11.65 -0.71 12.66
C MET A 187 -12.84 -1.65 12.44
N ASN A 188 -12.77 -2.46 11.38
CA ASN A 188 -13.84 -3.42 11.06
C ASN A 188 -13.65 -4.77 11.77
N GLY A 189 -12.55 -4.98 12.52
CA GLY A 189 -12.21 -6.27 13.14
C GLY A 189 -11.82 -7.37 12.15
N GLU A 190 -11.47 -7.00 10.92
CA GLU A 190 -11.21 -7.94 9.82
C GLU A 190 -9.71 -8.22 9.61
N ALA A 191 -8.82 -7.47 10.29
CA ALA A 191 -7.38 -7.58 10.09
C ALA A 191 -6.71 -8.35 11.24
N MET A 192 -5.81 -9.26 10.85
CA MET A 192 -4.91 -9.99 11.75
C MET A 192 -3.51 -9.99 11.16
N PHE A 193 -2.56 -9.43 11.89
CA PHE A 193 -1.15 -9.40 11.50
C PHE A 193 -0.35 -10.19 12.51
N VAL A 194 0.23 -11.30 12.05
CA VAL A 194 0.97 -12.22 12.91
C VAL A 194 2.46 -11.93 12.80
N ASP A 195 3.10 -11.70 13.93
CA ASP A 195 4.54 -11.52 13.98
C ASP A 195 5.32 -12.86 14.05
N ALA A 196 6.65 -12.78 14.15
CA ALA A 196 7.50 -13.98 14.19
C ALA A 196 7.36 -14.80 15.49
N GLN A 197 6.82 -14.23 16.56
CA GLN A 197 6.56 -14.87 17.84
C GLN A 197 5.18 -15.53 17.88
N GLY A 198 4.32 -15.22 16.91
CA GLY A 198 2.94 -15.69 16.84
C GLY A 198 1.96 -14.73 17.51
N ASP A 199 2.41 -13.55 17.92
CA ASP A 199 1.53 -12.51 18.43
C ASP A 199 0.71 -11.88 17.30
N ILE A 200 -0.56 -11.63 17.59
CA ILE A 200 -1.53 -11.12 16.61
C ILE A 200 -1.84 -9.66 16.93
N TYR A 201 -1.75 -8.82 15.90
CA TYR A 201 -2.03 -7.39 15.97
C TYR A 201 -3.14 -7.00 14.99
N ALA A 202 -3.94 -6.01 15.33
CA ALA A 202 -5.02 -5.52 14.48
C ALA A 202 -4.54 -4.68 13.26
N CYS A 203 -3.30 -4.19 13.27
CA CYS A 203 -2.74 -3.37 12.20
C CYS A 203 -1.27 -3.70 11.94
N SER A 204 -0.90 -3.89 10.67
CA SER A 204 0.50 -4.17 10.27
C SER A 204 1.48 -3.06 10.62
N SER A 205 1.00 -1.82 10.71
CA SER A 205 1.83 -0.67 11.06
C SER A 205 1.97 -0.45 12.57
N LEU A 206 1.27 -1.23 13.37
CA LEU A 206 1.25 -1.12 14.83
C LEU A 206 1.64 -2.45 15.50
N VAL A 207 2.34 -3.30 14.74
CA VAL A 207 2.95 -4.53 15.27
C VAL A 207 3.98 -4.16 16.33
N GLY A 208 3.86 -4.79 17.52
CA GLY A 208 4.70 -4.51 18.70
C GLY A 208 4.12 -3.46 19.65
N ASP A 209 3.10 -2.73 19.26
CA ASP A 209 2.37 -1.83 20.15
C ASP A 209 1.28 -2.62 20.91
N LYS A 210 1.37 -2.61 22.24
CA LYS A 210 0.50 -3.41 23.12
C LYS A 210 -0.98 -3.02 23.04
N GLU A 211 -1.28 -1.77 22.73
CA GLU A 211 -2.67 -1.29 22.55
C GLU A 211 -3.36 -1.94 21.36
N PHE A 212 -2.58 -2.43 20.38
CA PHE A 212 -3.09 -3.05 19.15
C PHE A 212 -2.86 -4.56 19.09
N TYR A 213 -2.35 -5.16 20.18
CA TYR A 213 -2.29 -6.60 20.37
C TYR A 213 -3.70 -7.16 20.54
N ILE A 214 -4.05 -8.20 19.78
CA ILE A 214 -5.38 -8.81 19.83
C ILE A 214 -5.36 -10.32 20.09
N GLY A 215 -4.19 -10.92 20.33
CA GLY A 215 -4.09 -12.33 20.67
C GLY A 215 -2.78 -12.99 20.22
N ASN A 216 -2.74 -14.31 20.31
CA ASN A 216 -1.62 -15.12 19.87
C ASN A 216 -2.12 -16.37 19.14
N VAL A 217 -1.38 -16.85 18.14
CA VAL A 217 -1.78 -18.01 17.32
C VAL A 217 -2.00 -19.31 18.10
N LYS A 218 -1.42 -19.44 19.29
CA LYS A 218 -1.57 -20.61 20.17
C LYS A 218 -2.73 -20.49 21.14
N GLU A 219 -3.03 -19.27 21.57
CA GLU A 219 -4.01 -18.95 22.61
C GLU A 219 -5.35 -18.48 22.02
N GLY A 220 -5.33 -18.06 20.76
CA GLY A 220 -6.47 -17.45 20.09
C GLY A 220 -6.53 -15.93 20.30
N LEU A 221 -7.67 -15.33 19.95
CA LEU A 221 -7.91 -13.91 20.16
C LEU A 221 -8.18 -13.64 21.65
N ALA A 222 -7.58 -12.57 22.16
CA ALA A 222 -7.81 -12.12 23.52
C ALA A 222 -9.19 -11.48 23.65
N GLU A 223 -9.91 -11.81 24.72
CA GLU A 223 -11.27 -11.33 24.97
C GLU A 223 -11.33 -9.80 24.97
N ASN A 224 -12.31 -9.24 24.26
CA ASN A 224 -12.58 -7.79 24.14
C ASN A 224 -11.42 -6.93 23.55
N HIS A 225 -10.31 -7.51 23.10
CA HIS A 225 -9.20 -6.72 22.55
C HIS A 225 -9.53 -6.15 21.17
N VAL A 226 -10.30 -6.86 20.35
CA VAL A 226 -10.75 -6.35 19.03
C VAL A 226 -11.65 -5.13 19.23
N GLU A 227 -12.63 -5.21 20.13
CA GLU A 227 -13.55 -4.12 20.48
C GLU A 227 -12.80 -2.93 21.07
N HIS A 228 -11.77 -3.18 21.89
CA HIS A 228 -10.91 -2.14 22.45
C HIS A 228 -10.21 -1.36 21.32
N VAL A 229 -9.57 -2.05 20.37
CA VAL A 229 -8.92 -1.41 19.21
C VAL A 229 -9.92 -0.63 18.36
N GLN A 230 -11.08 -1.20 18.09
CA GLN A 230 -12.15 -0.53 17.34
C GLN A 230 -12.58 0.78 18.03
N LYS A 231 -12.73 0.76 19.35
CA LYS A 231 -13.08 1.95 20.14
C LYS A 231 -12.01 3.03 20.04
N ILE A 232 -10.72 2.69 20.25
CA ILE A 232 -9.59 3.64 20.11
C ILE A 232 -9.61 4.31 18.74
N ILE A 233 -9.73 3.51 17.68
CA ILE A 233 -9.73 4.04 16.31
C ILE A 233 -10.97 4.92 16.06
N SER A 234 -12.13 4.47 16.50
CA SER A 234 -13.41 5.17 16.33
C SER A 234 -13.41 6.55 16.98
N GLU A 235 -12.92 6.63 18.22
CA GLU A 235 -12.82 7.89 18.96
C GLU A 235 -11.81 8.84 18.33
N ALA A 236 -10.62 8.34 18.00
CA ALA A 236 -9.55 9.13 17.40
C ALA A 236 -9.88 9.68 16.02
N MET A 237 -10.64 8.91 15.23
CA MET A 237 -10.97 9.26 13.84
C MET A 237 -12.38 9.86 13.69
N ASP A 238 -13.02 10.31 14.78
CA ASP A 238 -14.37 10.91 14.74
C ASP A 238 -14.45 12.15 13.83
N PHE A 239 -13.37 12.89 13.67
CA PHE A 239 -13.29 14.02 12.73
C PHE A 239 -13.54 13.59 11.27
N CYS A 240 -13.22 12.36 10.90
CA CYS A 240 -13.51 11.84 9.56
C CYS A 240 -15.02 11.74 9.31
N ARG A 241 -15.82 11.33 10.31
CA ARG A 241 -17.29 11.21 10.19
C ARG A 241 -17.95 12.55 9.88
N LYS A 242 -17.36 13.64 10.34
CA LYS A 242 -17.83 15.01 10.11
C LYS A 242 -17.42 15.57 8.75
N CYS A 243 -16.54 14.87 8.02
CA CYS A 243 -16.05 15.29 6.72
C CYS A 243 -17.10 15.01 5.62
N PRO A 244 -17.38 15.97 4.71
CA PRO A 244 -18.34 15.78 3.62
C PRO A 244 -17.92 14.66 2.66
N ASP A 245 -16.62 14.40 2.53
CA ASP A 245 -16.08 13.37 1.64
C ASP A 245 -16.09 11.96 2.27
N PHE A 246 -16.51 11.81 3.53
CA PHE A 246 -16.35 10.57 4.30
C PHE A 246 -16.91 9.34 3.59
N LYS A 247 -18.10 9.45 3.03
CA LYS A 247 -18.78 8.33 2.33
C LYS A 247 -17.99 7.83 1.10
N LEU A 248 -17.31 8.73 0.40
CA LEU A 248 -16.50 8.41 -0.78
C LEU A 248 -15.05 8.09 -0.42
N CYS A 249 -14.57 8.67 0.68
CA CYS A 249 -13.22 8.50 1.20
C CYS A 249 -13.07 7.20 2.02
N GLY A 250 -14.08 6.84 2.81
CA GLY A 250 -14.04 5.70 3.74
C GLY A 250 -13.11 5.90 4.94
N GLY A 251 -12.81 7.15 5.28
CA GLY A 251 -11.83 7.51 6.32
C GLY A 251 -10.38 7.35 5.87
N GLY A 252 -9.45 7.84 6.66
CA GLY A 252 -8.02 7.77 6.40
C GLY A 252 -7.32 6.64 7.15
N CYS A 253 -6.00 6.62 7.07
CA CYS A 253 -5.17 5.64 7.78
C CYS A 253 -5.01 6.05 9.26
N PHE A 254 -5.59 5.29 10.18
CA PHE A 254 -5.44 5.53 11.61
C PHE A 254 -3.98 5.45 12.08
N ALA A 255 -3.24 4.43 11.64
CA ALA A 255 -1.85 4.26 12.06
C ALA A 255 -0.96 5.44 11.70
N ARG A 256 -1.26 6.12 10.58
CA ARG A 256 -0.59 7.37 10.21
C ARG A 256 -0.98 8.50 11.17
N TRP A 257 -2.28 8.69 11.43
CA TRP A 257 -2.75 9.71 12.36
C TRP A 257 -2.21 9.48 13.78
N TYR A 258 -2.20 8.24 14.24
CA TYR A 258 -1.70 7.85 15.56
C TYR A 258 -0.23 8.19 15.76
N GLY A 259 0.61 7.93 14.77
CA GLY A 259 2.05 8.20 14.82
C GLY A 259 2.45 9.67 14.60
N LEU A 260 1.52 10.59 14.28
CA LEU A 260 1.84 12.01 14.10
C LEU A 260 1.91 12.71 15.45
N GLU A 261 2.98 13.48 15.69
CA GLU A 261 3.08 14.43 16.79
C GLU A 261 2.17 15.63 16.51
N ASN A 262 2.31 16.23 15.32
CA ASN A 262 1.43 17.30 14.84
C ASN A 262 0.33 16.75 13.94
N LYS A 263 -0.93 16.78 14.40
CA LYS A 263 -2.08 16.25 13.67
C LYS A 263 -2.45 17.03 12.40
N ASP A 264 -1.99 18.27 12.26
CA ASP A 264 -2.20 19.08 11.05
C ASP A 264 -1.48 18.47 9.84
N GLU A 265 -0.40 17.71 10.05
CA GLU A 265 0.32 17.00 8.98
C GLU A 265 -0.50 15.86 8.36
N TYR A 266 -1.66 15.53 8.93
CA TYR A 266 -2.58 14.54 8.35
C TYR A 266 -3.22 15.00 7.04
N GLY A 267 -3.18 16.29 6.72
CA GLY A 267 -3.76 16.88 5.51
C GLY A 267 -3.33 16.19 4.21
N ALA A 268 -2.08 15.72 4.12
CA ALA A 268 -1.59 14.97 2.96
C ALA A 268 -2.40 13.69 2.67
N GLU A 269 -2.83 12.96 3.70
CA GLU A 269 -3.71 11.79 3.54
C GLU A 269 -5.06 12.18 2.93
N CYS A 270 -5.63 13.29 3.40
CA CYS A 270 -6.90 13.83 2.90
C CYS A 270 -6.76 14.30 1.44
N ALA A 271 -5.69 15.02 1.11
CA ALA A 271 -5.41 15.52 -0.24
C ALA A 271 -5.32 14.38 -1.26
N MET A 272 -4.53 13.34 -0.97
CA MET A 272 -4.40 12.16 -1.83
C MET A 272 -5.76 11.52 -2.14
N LYS A 273 -6.64 11.43 -1.15
CA LYS A 273 -7.97 10.83 -1.31
C LYS A 273 -8.93 11.73 -2.05
N ARG A 274 -8.95 13.05 -1.76
CA ARG A 274 -9.79 14.03 -2.44
C ARG A 274 -9.54 14.07 -3.94
N VAL A 275 -8.27 14.12 -4.37
CA VAL A 275 -7.93 14.06 -5.80
C VAL A 275 -8.41 12.75 -6.41
N SER A 276 -8.25 11.62 -5.71
CA SER A 276 -8.72 10.32 -6.19
C SER A 276 -10.25 10.24 -6.32
N ILE A 277 -10.99 10.88 -5.41
CA ILE A 277 -12.46 11.03 -5.49
C ILE A 277 -12.84 11.84 -6.72
N GLN A 278 -12.19 12.97 -6.97
CA GLN A 278 -12.45 13.81 -8.15
C GLN A 278 -12.26 13.03 -9.46
N GLN A 279 -11.26 12.13 -9.51
CA GLN A 279 -11.03 11.26 -10.69
C GLN A 279 -12.15 10.23 -10.91
N VAL A 280 -12.89 9.88 -9.88
CA VAL A 280 -14.01 8.92 -10.01
C VAL A 280 -15.33 9.65 -10.28
N VAL A 281 -15.61 10.71 -9.52
CA VAL A 281 -16.86 11.47 -9.63
C VAL A 281 -16.87 12.38 -10.85
N GLY A 282 -15.73 13.00 -11.20
CA GLY A 282 -15.59 13.88 -12.37
C GLY A 282 -15.80 13.15 -13.70
N THR A 283 -15.35 11.90 -13.80
CA THR A 283 -15.57 11.06 -15.01
C THR A 283 -17.00 10.56 -15.16
N GLY A 284 -17.85 10.72 -14.14
CA GLY A 284 -19.28 10.33 -14.17
C GLY A 284 -20.22 11.40 -14.73
N LYS A 285 -19.73 12.62 -15.02
CA LYS A 285 -20.57 13.71 -15.56
C LYS A 285 -20.63 13.74 -17.10
N ASP A 286 -19.79 12.92 -17.76
CA ASP A 286 -19.72 12.84 -19.23
C ASP A 286 -20.33 11.54 -19.80
N LYS A 287 -21.27 10.90 -19.06
CA LYS A 287 -22.02 9.74 -19.55
C LYS A 287 -23.50 9.99 -19.54
#